data_9d51ff26348baf27b884457896f755fc
#
_entry.id   9d51ff26348baf27b884457896f755fc
#
_cell.length_a   1.000
_cell.length_b   1.000
_cell.length_c   1.000
_cell.angle_alpha   90.00
_cell.angle_beta   90.00
_cell.angle_gamma   90.00
#
_symmetry.space_group_name_H-M   'P 1'
#
loop_
_entity.id
_entity.type
_entity.pdbx_description
1 polymer ?
#
loop_
_entity_poly.entity_id
_entity_poly.type
_entity_poly.pdbx_seq_one_letter_code
_entity_poly.pdbx_strand_id
1 'polypeptide(L)'
;LKLLQPPEPVVRYERATPGELLHLDTKKLGRIDGVGHRITGDRTLNRNRGIGWDMVHLAIDDHSRVSFALIKTDERGENCAQFLHEAVAYYAGLGVRIDRVMTDNGSGYVSKAFRVAWGPFDFGAKSDGSDRQQRRGCPGVSR
;
A
#
# COMPACT_ATOMS: atom_id res chain seq x y z
N LEU A 1 -0.35 -9.01 -45.72
CA LEU A 1 -0.43 -9.77 -44.47
C LEU A 1 0.72 -9.29 -43.57
N LYS A 2 0.40 -8.42 -42.61
CA LYS A 2 1.35 -8.08 -41.52
C LYS A 2 1.58 -9.36 -40.73
N LEU A 3 2.80 -9.89 -40.76
CA LEU A 3 3.23 -10.95 -39.85
C LEU A 3 2.97 -10.45 -38.42
N LEU A 4 2.06 -11.12 -37.73
CA LEU A 4 1.85 -10.91 -36.30
C LEU A 4 3.14 -11.35 -35.59
N GLN A 5 3.97 -10.38 -35.24
CA GLN A 5 5.10 -10.65 -34.33
C GLN A 5 4.50 -11.13 -33.00
N PRO A 6 5.04 -12.21 -32.41
CA PRO A 6 4.61 -12.62 -31.11
C PRO A 6 4.79 -11.44 -30.14
N PRO A 7 3.85 -11.21 -29.21
CA PRO A 7 3.97 -10.15 -28.24
C PRO A 7 5.28 -10.35 -27.45
N GLU A 8 5.99 -9.25 -27.20
CA GLU A 8 7.19 -9.29 -26.35
C GLU A 8 6.82 -9.94 -25.00
N PRO A 9 7.69 -10.81 -24.47
CA PRO A 9 7.43 -11.43 -23.18
C PRO A 9 7.28 -10.36 -22.10
N VAL A 10 6.17 -10.45 -21.35
CA VAL A 10 5.91 -9.51 -20.24
C VAL A 10 6.99 -9.72 -19.18
N VAL A 11 7.90 -8.78 -19.05
CA VAL A 11 8.86 -8.75 -17.95
C VAL A 11 8.10 -8.33 -16.70
N ARG A 12 7.81 -9.30 -15.81
CA ARG A 12 7.21 -9.02 -14.51
C ARG A 12 8.28 -8.46 -13.58
N TYR A 13 7.98 -7.32 -13.00
CA TYR A 13 8.80 -6.72 -11.95
C TYR A 13 8.38 -7.35 -10.62
N GLU A 14 9.03 -8.41 -10.24
CA GLU A 14 8.82 -9.10 -8.94
C GLU A 14 10.15 -9.16 -8.18
N ARG A 15 10.08 -8.98 -6.87
CA ARG A 15 11.25 -9.16 -6.01
C ARG A 15 11.64 -10.64 -5.94
N ALA A 16 12.91 -10.92 -5.66
CA ALA A 16 13.44 -12.28 -5.70
C ALA A 16 13.01 -13.12 -4.50
N THR A 17 12.83 -12.51 -3.33
CA THR A 17 12.54 -13.20 -2.07
C THR A 17 11.40 -12.56 -1.30
N PRO A 18 10.63 -13.38 -0.50
CA PRO A 18 9.61 -12.84 0.39
C PRO A 18 10.19 -11.84 1.39
N GLY A 19 9.46 -10.75 1.62
CA GLY A 19 9.85 -9.70 2.58
C GLY A 19 10.79 -8.64 2.02
N GLU A 20 11.36 -8.82 0.84
CA GLU A 20 12.24 -7.82 0.23
C GLU A 20 11.53 -6.49 -0.01
N LEU A 21 10.23 -6.53 -0.33
CA LEU A 21 9.41 -5.33 -0.50
C LEU A 21 7.98 -5.56 -0.07
N LEU A 22 7.52 -4.79 0.90
CA LEU A 22 6.14 -4.77 1.37
C LEU A 22 5.45 -3.51 0.87
N HIS A 23 4.36 -3.67 0.13
CA HIS A 23 3.50 -2.57 -0.30
C HIS A 23 2.46 -2.29 0.77
N LEU A 24 2.34 -1.03 1.18
CA LEU A 24 1.26 -0.57 2.07
C LEU A 24 0.32 0.36 1.32
N ASP A 25 -0.96 0.16 1.54
CA ASP A 25 -2.02 0.98 0.95
C ASP A 25 -3.17 1.14 1.96
N THR A 26 -3.97 2.19 1.77
CA THR A 26 -5.18 2.43 2.55
C THR A 26 -6.37 2.60 1.62
N LYS A 27 -7.43 1.83 1.86
CA LYS A 27 -8.67 1.88 1.08
C LYS A 27 -9.80 2.40 1.95
N LYS A 28 -10.45 3.46 1.48
CA LYS A 28 -11.64 4.02 2.09
C LYS A 28 -12.88 3.30 1.59
N LEU A 29 -13.59 2.62 2.49
CA LEU A 29 -14.82 1.90 2.19
C LEU A 29 -16.02 2.54 2.89
N GLY A 30 -17.08 2.82 2.14
CA GLY A 30 -18.33 3.29 2.72
C GLY A 30 -19.00 2.20 3.55
N ARG A 31 -19.38 2.50 4.77
CA ARG A 31 -20.20 1.60 5.59
C ARG A 31 -21.56 1.39 4.95
N ILE A 32 -22.09 0.19 5.10
CA ILE A 32 -23.43 -0.17 4.64
C ILE A 32 -24.24 -0.54 5.88
N ASP A 33 -25.37 0.16 6.07
CA ASP A 33 -26.34 -0.21 7.10
C ASP A 33 -27.45 -1.05 6.46
N GLY A 34 -27.60 -2.27 6.96
CA GLY A 34 -28.53 -3.24 6.40
C GLY A 34 -28.07 -3.90 5.10
N VAL A 35 -28.93 -3.97 4.11
CA VAL A 35 -28.66 -4.70 2.85
C VAL A 35 -28.24 -3.73 1.75
N GLY A 36 -27.06 -3.95 1.16
CA GLY A 36 -26.53 -3.11 0.10
C GLY A 36 -27.35 -3.18 -1.21
N HIS A 37 -27.30 -2.12 -1.99
CA HIS A 37 -28.03 -2.02 -3.27
C HIS A 37 -27.68 -3.13 -4.29
N ARG A 38 -26.54 -3.78 -4.16
CA ARG A 38 -26.19 -4.96 -4.98
C ARG A 38 -27.15 -6.14 -4.80
N ILE A 39 -27.75 -6.24 -3.60
CA ILE A 39 -28.71 -7.31 -3.26
C ILE A 39 -30.13 -6.85 -3.57
N THR A 40 -30.46 -5.59 -3.26
CA THR A 40 -31.81 -5.06 -3.46
C THR A 40 -32.10 -4.64 -4.91
N GLY A 41 -31.05 -4.40 -5.71
CA GLY A 41 -31.18 -3.84 -7.06
C GLY A 41 -31.53 -2.35 -7.10
N ASP A 42 -31.88 -1.77 -5.96
CA ASP A 42 -32.34 -0.39 -5.85
C ASP A 42 -31.39 0.48 -5.02
N ARG A 43 -30.82 1.51 -5.66
CA ARG A 43 -29.92 2.49 -5.01
C ARG A 43 -30.66 3.51 -4.13
N THR A 44 -31.98 3.62 -4.24
CA THR A 44 -32.78 4.60 -3.51
C THR A 44 -33.14 4.11 -2.11
N LEU A 45 -33.23 2.80 -1.90
CA LEU A 45 -33.66 2.17 -0.65
C LEU A 45 -32.63 2.31 0.48
N ASN A 46 -31.34 2.35 0.15
CA ASN A 46 -30.25 2.41 1.12
C ASN A 46 -29.46 3.71 1.00
N ARG A 47 -29.99 4.76 1.63
CA ARG A 47 -29.26 6.03 1.76
C ARG A 47 -28.30 5.94 2.94
N ASN A 48 -27.06 5.51 2.68
CA ASN A 48 -25.98 5.47 3.67
C ASN A 48 -25.47 6.88 4.07
N ARG A 49 -26.36 7.87 4.11
CA ARG A 49 -26.02 9.22 4.52
C ARG A 49 -25.71 9.24 6.01
N GLY A 50 -24.48 9.61 6.36
CA GLY A 50 -24.08 9.80 7.76
C GLY A 50 -23.54 8.55 8.47
N ILE A 51 -23.54 7.37 7.83
CA ILE A 51 -23.03 6.13 8.45
C ILE A 51 -21.49 6.13 8.54
N GLY A 52 -20.83 6.93 7.71
CA GLY A 52 -19.38 7.08 7.72
C GLY A 52 -18.64 6.07 6.85
N TRP A 53 -17.35 5.95 7.13
CA TRP A 53 -16.40 5.18 6.34
C TRP A 53 -15.55 4.31 7.25
N ASP A 54 -15.12 3.19 6.74
CA ASP A 54 -14.05 2.38 7.32
C ASP A 54 -12.79 2.53 6.49
N MET A 55 -11.63 2.50 7.15
CA MET A 55 -10.34 2.51 6.50
C MET A 55 -9.73 1.13 6.56
N VAL A 56 -9.61 0.49 5.41
CA VAL A 56 -8.90 -0.79 5.29
C VAL A 56 -7.44 -0.49 5.01
N HIS A 57 -6.59 -0.81 5.97
CA HIS A 57 -5.15 -0.81 5.79
C HIS A 57 -4.73 -2.17 5.24
N LEU A 58 -3.92 -2.17 4.22
CA LEU A 58 -3.50 -3.36 3.47
C LEU A 58 -1.98 -3.39 3.35
N ALA A 59 -1.39 -4.55 3.60
CA ALA A 59 0.01 -4.85 3.34
C ALA A 59 0.10 -6.05 2.39
N ILE A 60 0.92 -5.96 1.36
CA ILE A 60 1.11 -7.04 0.37
C ILE A 60 2.60 -7.22 0.12
N ASP A 61 3.09 -8.43 0.33
CA ASP A 61 4.45 -8.79 -0.06
C ASP A 61 4.59 -8.92 -1.57
N ASP A 62 5.58 -8.24 -2.14
CA ASP A 62 5.76 -8.17 -3.59
C ASP A 62 6.08 -9.53 -4.23
N HIS A 63 6.81 -10.39 -3.54
CA HIS A 63 7.19 -11.72 -4.04
C HIS A 63 6.07 -12.74 -3.86
N SER A 64 5.64 -12.98 -2.63
CA SER A 64 4.70 -14.07 -2.31
C SER A 64 3.24 -13.72 -2.58
N ARG A 65 2.91 -12.44 -2.73
CA ARG A 65 1.55 -11.91 -2.82
C ARG A 65 0.69 -12.18 -1.59
N VAL A 66 1.30 -12.69 -0.53
CA VAL A 66 0.62 -12.82 0.77
C VAL A 66 0.20 -11.43 1.22
N SER A 67 -1.04 -11.29 1.62
CA SER A 67 -1.61 -10.03 2.07
C SER A 67 -2.07 -10.09 3.51
N PHE A 68 -1.90 -8.98 4.23
CA PHE A 68 -2.42 -8.75 5.56
C PHE A 68 -3.27 -7.49 5.54
N ALA A 69 -4.47 -7.53 6.09
CA ALA A 69 -5.38 -6.41 6.08
C ALA A 69 -6.09 -6.24 7.43
N LEU A 70 -6.25 -4.99 7.86
CA LEU A 70 -7.02 -4.63 9.05
C LEU A 70 -7.89 -3.41 8.78
N ILE A 71 -9.03 -3.38 9.46
CA ILE A 71 -9.90 -2.21 9.48
C ILE A 71 -9.49 -1.33 10.66
N LYS A 72 -9.20 -0.07 10.38
CA LYS A 72 -8.91 0.97 11.38
C LYS A 72 -9.95 2.09 11.27
N THR A 73 -10.02 2.92 12.28
CA THR A 73 -10.99 4.04 12.34
C THR A 73 -10.65 5.16 11.36
N ASP A 74 -9.38 5.34 11.05
CA ASP A 74 -8.90 6.40 10.15
C ASP A 74 -7.54 6.03 9.50
N GLU A 75 -7.05 6.92 8.63
CA GLU A 75 -5.75 6.83 7.95
C GLU A 75 -4.69 7.76 8.54
N ARG A 76 -4.85 8.17 9.81
CA ARG A 76 -3.87 9.04 10.48
C ARG A 76 -2.57 8.31 10.74
N GLY A 77 -1.51 9.09 10.98
CA GLY A 77 -0.17 8.57 11.16
C GLY A 77 -0.03 7.53 12.27
N GLU A 78 -0.76 7.68 13.37
CA GLU A 78 -0.77 6.74 14.48
C GLU A 78 -1.35 5.37 14.06
N ASN A 79 -2.48 5.38 13.34
CA ASN A 79 -3.09 4.15 12.84
C ASN A 79 -2.24 3.49 11.75
N CYS A 80 -1.61 4.27 10.88
CA CYS A 80 -0.65 3.76 9.90
C CYS A 80 0.58 3.14 10.58
N ALA A 81 1.10 3.78 11.63
CA ALA A 81 2.22 3.28 12.41
C ALA A 81 1.88 1.97 13.14
N GLN A 82 0.74 1.93 13.81
CA GLN A 82 0.26 0.73 14.47
C GLN A 82 0.06 -0.41 13.47
N PHE A 83 -0.56 -0.13 12.33
CA PHE A 83 -0.76 -1.11 11.27
C PHE A 83 0.57 -1.68 10.75
N LEU A 84 1.60 -0.84 10.59
CA LEU A 84 2.94 -1.30 10.20
C LEU A 84 3.50 -2.32 11.20
N HIS A 85 3.41 -2.04 12.51
CA HIS A 85 3.86 -2.98 13.53
C HIS A 85 3.11 -4.31 13.48
N GLU A 86 1.79 -4.26 13.31
CA GLU A 86 0.94 -5.45 13.22
C GLU A 86 1.26 -6.26 11.96
N ALA A 87 1.49 -5.60 10.82
CA ALA A 87 1.90 -6.25 9.58
C ALA A 87 3.28 -6.92 9.71
N VAL A 88 4.27 -6.22 10.27
CA VAL A 88 5.61 -6.80 10.49
C VAL A 88 5.54 -8.01 11.41
N ALA A 89 4.76 -7.94 12.49
CA ALA A 89 4.56 -9.06 13.39
C ALA A 89 3.89 -10.26 12.71
N TYR A 90 2.89 -10.01 11.85
CA TYR A 90 2.24 -11.04 11.05
C TYR A 90 3.23 -11.76 10.12
N TYR A 91 4.02 -11.03 9.33
CA TYR A 91 5.01 -11.62 8.44
C TYR A 91 6.14 -12.32 9.20
N ALA A 92 6.57 -11.78 10.34
CA ALA A 92 7.54 -12.43 11.21
C ALA A 92 7.01 -13.79 11.73
N GLY A 93 5.72 -13.89 12.05
CA GLY A 93 5.06 -15.15 12.40
C GLY A 93 5.06 -16.18 11.27
N LEU A 94 5.16 -15.74 10.01
CA LEU A 94 5.35 -16.59 8.83
C LEU A 94 6.83 -16.89 8.53
N GLY A 95 7.76 -16.43 9.36
CA GLY A 95 9.21 -16.57 9.14
C GLY A 95 9.77 -15.61 8.09
N VAL A 96 9.01 -14.58 7.72
CA VAL A 96 9.40 -13.58 6.72
C VAL A 96 9.85 -12.30 7.40
N ARG A 97 11.08 -11.88 7.14
CA ARG A 97 11.61 -10.59 7.58
C ARG A 97 11.33 -9.53 6.51
N ILE A 98 10.81 -8.38 6.91
CA ILE A 98 10.56 -7.27 6.01
C ILE A 98 11.80 -6.38 5.90
N ASP A 99 12.31 -6.21 4.67
CA ASP A 99 13.50 -5.40 4.40
C ASP A 99 13.14 -3.98 3.95
N ARG A 100 12.07 -3.80 3.19
CA ARG A 100 11.65 -2.51 2.65
C ARG A 100 10.14 -2.36 2.66
N VAL A 101 9.69 -1.12 2.75
CA VAL A 101 8.27 -0.77 2.64
C VAL A 101 8.09 0.28 1.55
N MET A 102 7.09 0.11 0.72
CA MET A 102 6.64 1.08 -0.26
C MET A 102 5.23 1.56 0.06
N THR A 103 5.02 2.88 0.02
CA THR A 103 3.73 3.53 0.26
C THR A 103 3.42 4.52 -0.87
N ASP A 104 2.16 4.93 -0.97
CA ASP A 104 1.70 5.95 -1.92
C ASP A 104 2.06 7.39 -1.52
N ASN A 105 2.82 7.58 -0.45
CA ASN A 105 3.14 8.88 0.16
C ASN A 105 1.90 9.65 0.67
N GLY A 106 0.82 8.97 1.00
CA GLY A 106 -0.33 9.53 1.69
C GLY A 106 0.05 10.21 3.01
N SER A 107 -0.76 11.14 3.49
CA SER A 107 -0.46 11.97 4.67
C SER A 107 -0.13 11.16 5.93
N GLY A 108 -0.77 10.00 6.12
CA GLY A 108 -0.49 9.09 7.22
C GLY A 108 0.92 8.50 7.17
N TYR A 109 1.38 8.11 5.98
CA TYR A 109 2.69 7.48 5.78
C TYR A 109 3.87 8.46 5.82
N VAL A 110 3.66 9.74 5.49
CA VAL A 110 4.69 10.78 5.61
C VAL A 110 4.75 11.41 7.00
N SER A 111 3.87 10.98 7.92
CA SER A 111 3.77 11.51 9.27
C SER A 111 4.99 11.21 10.12
N LYS A 112 5.20 12.03 11.17
CA LYS A 112 6.26 11.78 12.16
C LYS A 112 6.04 10.45 12.90
N ALA A 113 4.79 10.11 13.24
CA ALA A 113 4.44 8.87 13.92
C ALA A 113 4.86 7.65 13.10
N PHE A 114 4.57 7.63 11.81
CA PHE A 114 4.96 6.55 10.93
C PHE A 114 6.48 6.42 10.77
N ARG A 115 7.20 7.55 10.64
CA ARG A 115 8.67 7.55 10.56
C ARG A 115 9.33 7.01 11.84
N VAL A 116 8.78 7.33 13.01
CA VAL A 116 9.26 6.80 14.30
C VAL A 116 8.99 5.31 14.40
N ALA A 117 7.82 4.84 13.99
CA ALA A 117 7.47 3.42 13.98
C ALA A 117 8.38 2.61 13.06
N TRP A 118 8.79 3.20 11.93
CA TRP A 118 9.72 2.59 11.00
C TRP A 118 11.17 2.55 11.51
N GLY A 119 11.60 3.56 12.28
CA GLY A 119 12.99 3.73 12.72
C GLY A 119 13.59 2.63 13.60
N PRO A 120 12.84 1.96 14.52
CA PRO A 120 13.38 0.88 15.36
C PRO A 120 13.66 -0.42 14.60
N PHE A 121 13.06 -0.59 13.46
CA PHE A 121 13.33 -1.72 12.62
C PHE A 121 14.61 -1.44 11.83
N ASP A 122 15.71 -2.03 12.25
CA ASP A 122 17.03 -1.94 11.60
C ASP A 122 17.02 -2.75 10.29
N PHE A 123 16.13 -2.39 9.43
CA PHE A 123 15.89 -3.05 8.17
C PHE A 123 16.58 -2.32 7.04
N GLY A 124 17.71 -1.81 7.08
CA GLY A 124 18.40 -1.24 5.91
C GLY A 124 17.50 -0.58 4.85
N ALA A 125 16.29 -0.24 5.27
CA ALA A 125 15.17 0.14 4.43
C ALA A 125 15.15 1.64 4.26
N LYS A 126 15.49 2.07 3.10
CA LYS A 126 15.08 3.37 2.61
C LYS A 126 13.60 3.26 2.25
N SER A 127 12.73 4.06 2.87
CA SER A 127 11.43 4.37 2.28
C SER A 127 11.73 4.86 0.87
N ASP A 128 11.29 4.15 -0.16
CA ASP A 128 11.63 4.48 -1.54
C ASP A 128 10.84 5.71 -2.02
N GLY A 129 11.03 6.82 -1.29
CA GLY A 129 10.63 8.17 -1.71
C GLY A 129 11.68 8.86 -2.55
N SER A 130 12.78 8.17 -2.89
CA SER A 130 13.95 8.79 -3.54
C SER A 130 13.87 8.90 -5.06
N ASP A 131 12.84 8.39 -5.70
CA ASP A 131 12.73 8.48 -7.18
C ASP A 131 12.30 9.88 -7.68
N ARG A 132 12.01 10.82 -6.78
CA ARG A 132 11.75 12.23 -7.14
C ARG A 132 13.01 13.08 -7.26
N GLN A 133 14.16 12.65 -6.79
CA GLN A 133 15.39 13.48 -6.82
C GLN A 133 16.24 13.27 -8.07
N GLN A 134 16.05 12.20 -8.82
CA GLN A 134 16.81 11.96 -10.06
C GLN A 134 16.24 12.66 -11.32
N ARG A 135 15.06 13.26 -11.26
CA ARG A 135 14.48 14.01 -12.40
C ARG A 135 14.78 15.53 -12.39
N ARG A 136 15.63 16.01 -11.47
CA ARG A 136 16.09 17.40 -11.47
C ARG A 136 17.58 17.49 -11.68
N GLY A 137 18.04 17.18 -12.88
CA GLY A 137 19.45 17.30 -13.20
C GLY A 137 19.78 16.98 -14.64
N CYS A 138 19.04 17.57 -15.59
CA CYS A 138 19.61 17.77 -16.91
C CYS A 138 20.23 19.18 -16.93
N PRO A 139 21.55 19.31 -17.00
CA PRO A 139 22.15 20.64 -17.26
C PRO A 139 21.81 21.03 -18.68
N GLY A 140 21.18 22.21 -18.79
CA GLY A 140 20.91 22.85 -20.05
C GLY A 140 22.20 23.07 -20.84
N VAL A 141 22.22 22.56 -22.04
CA VAL A 141 23.23 22.92 -23.05
C VAL A 141 22.91 24.34 -23.49
N SER A 142 23.82 25.24 -23.15
CA SER A 142 23.87 26.61 -23.70
C SER A 142 24.25 26.55 -25.16
N ARG A 143 23.50 27.28 -25.95
CA ARG A 143 23.99 27.95 -27.18
C ARG A 143 23.66 29.42 -27.07
#